data_b1277fb59284ea21c50dd4227954ab68
#
_entry.id   b1277fb59284ea21c50dd4227954ab68
#
_cell.length_a   1.000
_cell.length_b   1.000
_cell.length_c   1.000
_cell.angle_alpha   90.00
_cell.angle_beta   90.00
_cell.angle_gamma   90.00
#
_symmetry.space_group_name_H-M   'P 1'
#
loop_
_entity.id
_entity.type
_entity.pdbx_description
1 polymer ?
#
loop_
_entity_poly.entity_id
_entity_poly.type
_entity_poly.pdbx_seq_one_letter_code
_entity_poly.pdbx_strand_id
1 'polypeptide(L)'
;MLARAERLHREFFRPIRAVSRLAAWEPPVDILETDREVLVLVALPAVSADRVEVAIDGDELVVAGIRVLPAELRTAVIHRLELPQGRFERRVRLPAGAYNDIRRSASDGCLLITLQKAGVYSG
;
A
#
# COMPACT_ATOMS: atom_id res chain seq x y z
N MET A 1 -8.88 -5.05 11.07
CA MET A 1 -8.64 -5.63 10.50
C MET A 1 -8.31 -5.96 10.06
N LEU A 2 -8.73 -5.71 10.69
CA LEU A 2 -8.57 -6.27 10.35
C LEU A 2 -8.70 -6.23 10.23
N ALA A 3 -9.05 -5.54 10.08
CA ALA A 3 -9.26 -5.81 9.81
C ALA A 3 -9.08 -6.01 9.72
N ARG A 4 -9.32 -5.89 9.81
CA ARG A 4 -9.25 -6.33 9.57
C ARG A 4 -8.74 -6.55 9.63
N ALA A 5 -8.76 -6.13 10.03
CA ALA A 5 -8.41 -6.47 9.93
C ALA A 5 -8.25 -6.47 10.08
N GLU A 6 -8.64 -5.87 10.30
CA GLU A 6 -8.70 -6.04 10.11
C GLU A 6 -8.68 -6.07 10.12
N ARG A 7 -9.11 -6.03 10.61
CA ARG A 7 -9.15 -6.16 10.40
C ARG A 7 -8.45 -6.68 10.59
N LEU A 8 -8.33 -6.77 11.01
CA LEU A 8 -7.81 -7.20 10.80
C LEU A 8 -7.23 -7.26 10.96
N HIS A 9 -7.44 -7.16 11.48
CA HIS A 9 -6.94 -7.07 11.34
C HIS A 9 -6.85 -6.60 11.71
N ARG A 10 -7.40 -6.42 11.89
CA ARG A 10 -7.31 -5.76 12.40
C ARG A 10 -7.37 -5.68 13.67
N GLU A 11 -7.30 -6.19 14.85
CA GLU A 11 -7.14 -6.21 15.83
C GLU A 11 -6.40 -7.10 16.58
N PHE A 12 -6.20 -7.86 17.02
CA PHE A 12 -5.33 -8.76 17.55
C PHE A 12 -4.07 -8.12 18.06
N PHE A 13 -3.48 -8.50 19.21
CA PHE A 13 -2.23 -7.95 19.70
C PHE A 13 -2.20 -6.44 19.67
N ARG A 14 -3.11 -5.82 20.34
CA ARG A 14 -3.19 -4.38 20.31
C ARG A 14 -1.93 -3.65 20.69
N PRO A 15 -1.28 -3.97 21.82
CA PRO A 15 -0.02 -3.29 22.14
C PRO A 15 1.04 -3.54 21.09
N ILE A 16 1.13 -4.76 20.60
CA ILE A 16 2.09 -5.07 19.57
C ILE A 16 1.74 -4.35 18.29
N ARG A 17 0.47 -4.28 17.99
CA ARG A 17 0.02 -3.59 16.81
C ARG A 17 0.36 -2.10 16.88
N ALA A 18 0.18 -1.49 18.03
CA ALA A 18 0.51 -0.10 18.20
C ALA A 18 2.00 0.13 17.98
N VAL A 19 2.85 -0.74 18.53
CA VAL A 19 4.28 -0.65 18.32
C VAL A 19 4.62 -0.85 16.86
N SER A 20 4.01 -1.84 16.21
CA SER A 20 4.24 -2.07 14.79
C SER A 20 3.83 -0.88 13.96
N ARG A 21 2.72 -0.26 14.32
CA ARG A 21 2.25 0.90 13.59
C ARG A 21 3.22 2.06 13.74
N LEU A 22 3.75 2.27 14.94
CA LEU A 22 4.73 3.31 15.15
C LEU A 22 6.01 3.04 14.37
N ALA A 23 6.34 1.76 14.18
CA ALA A 23 7.53 1.38 13.44
C ALA A 23 7.29 1.30 11.93
N ALA A 24 6.04 1.41 11.49
CA ALA A 24 5.73 1.32 10.07
C ALA A 24 6.17 2.60 9.36
N TRP A 25 6.66 2.42 8.15
CA TRP A 25 6.97 3.57 7.33
C TRP A 25 5.84 3.79 6.32
N GLU A 26 5.75 5.03 5.85
CA GLU A 26 4.68 5.42 4.93
C GLU A 26 5.27 5.75 3.57
N PRO A 27 5.01 4.92 2.57
CA PRO A 27 5.52 5.21 1.23
C PRO A 27 4.84 6.45 0.66
N PRO A 28 5.58 7.28 -0.05
CA PRO A 28 4.98 8.43 -0.73
C PRO A 28 4.00 7.97 -1.82
N VAL A 29 2.97 8.76 -2.04
CA VAL A 29 1.98 8.46 -3.07
C VAL A 29 1.68 9.69 -3.90
N ASP A 30 1.37 9.47 -5.16
CA ASP A 30 0.77 10.46 -6.03
C ASP A 30 -0.63 9.99 -6.39
N ILE A 31 -1.58 10.90 -6.39
CA ILE A 31 -2.96 10.58 -6.77
C ILE A 31 -3.34 11.49 -7.92
N LEU A 32 -3.75 10.87 -9.02
CA LEU A 32 -4.18 11.59 -10.21
C LEU A 32 -5.56 11.13 -10.59
N GLU A 33 -6.32 11.99 -11.18
CA GLU A 33 -7.71 11.69 -11.52
C GLU A 33 -7.99 12.05 -12.97
N THR A 34 -8.64 11.14 -13.68
CA THR A 34 -9.17 11.39 -15.00
C THR A 34 -10.69 11.33 -14.94
N ASP A 35 -11.34 11.49 -16.08
CA ASP A 35 -12.80 11.40 -16.12
C ASP A 35 -13.29 10.03 -15.70
N ARG A 36 -12.51 8.98 -15.90
CA ARG A 36 -12.95 7.60 -15.69
C ARG A 36 -12.28 6.90 -14.55
N GLU A 37 -11.10 7.37 -14.14
CA GLU A 37 -10.25 6.61 -13.24
C GLU A 37 -9.57 7.50 -12.24
N VAL A 38 -9.21 6.88 -11.12
CA VAL A 38 -8.25 7.46 -10.20
C VAL A 38 -7.01 6.58 -10.24
N LEU A 39 -5.86 7.20 -10.38
CA LEU A 39 -4.57 6.51 -10.49
C LEU A 39 -3.76 6.86 -9.25
N VAL A 40 -3.28 5.84 -8.55
CA VAL A 40 -2.48 6.04 -7.35
C VAL A 40 -1.14 5.38 -7.57
N LEU A 41 -0.08 6.18 -7.53
CA LEU A 41 1.28 5.67 -7.60
C LEU A 41 1.86 5.62 -6.21
N VAL A 42 2.35 4.46 -5.81
CA VAL A 42 2.96 4.26 -4.50
C VAL A 42 4.41 3.88 -4.70
N ALA A 43 5.32 4.66 -4.12
CA ALA A 43 6.75 4.37 -4.26
C ALA A 43 7.14 3.26 -3.30
N LEU A 44 7.52 2.11 -3.82
CA LEU A 44 7.83 0.93 -3.03
C LEU A 44 9.14 0.31 -3.52
N PRO A 45 10.27 0.92 -3.18
CA PRO A 45 11.55 0.42 -3.67
C PRO A 45 11.81 -1.00 -3.19
N ALA A 46 12.14 -1.88 -4.12
CA ALA A 46 12.51 -3.26 -3.83
C ALA A 46 11.42 -4.04 -3.11
N VAL A 47 10.15 -3.72 -3.40
CA VAL A 47 9.01 -4.49 -2.87
C VAL A 47 8.30 -5.15 -4.03
N SER A 48 8.05 -6.44 -3.91
CA SER A 48 7.32 -7.17 -4.95
C SER A 48 5.85 -6.80 -4.89
N ALA A 49 5.25 -6.53 -6.04
CA ALA A 49 3.84 -6.16 -6.10
C ALA A 49 2.93 -7.24 -5.51
N ASP A 50 3.33 -8.51 -5.60
CA ASP A 50 2.54 -9.61 -5.06
C ASP A 50 2.44 -9.58 -3.56
N ARG A 51 3.36 -8.88 -2.90
CA ARG A 51 3.40 -8.86 -1.44
C ARG A 51 2.77 -7.62 -0.85
N VAL A 52 2.09 -6.85 -1.68
CA VAL A 52 1.43 -5.63 -1.25
C VAL A 52 -0.06 -5.88 -1.18
N GLU A 53 -0.66 -5.51 -0.07
CA GLU A 53 -2.10 -5.59 0.10
C GLU A 53 -2.71 -4.25 -0.23
N VAL A 54 -3.78 -4.26 -1.01
CA VAL A 54 -4.46 -3.06 -1.43
C VAL A 54 -5.95 -3.25 -1.19
N ALA A 55 -6.57 -2.32 -0.49
CA ALA A 55 -8.00 -2.41 -0.19
C ALA A 55 -8.60 -1.02 -0.09
N ILE A 56 -9.90 -0.94 -0.31
CA ILE A 56 -10.65 0.29 -0.05
C ILE A 56 -11.39 0.09 1.26
N ASP A 57 -11.19 1.03 2.17
CA ASP A 57 -11.82 1.04 3.47
C ASP A 57 -12.57 2.35 3.62
N GLY A 58 -13.89 2.32 3.38
CA GLY A 58 -14.68 3.53 3.37
C GLY A 58 -14.28 4.42 2.20
N ASP A 59 -13.80 5.61 2.51
CA ASP A 59 -13.34 6.55 1.49
C ASP A 59 -11.83 6.58 1.35
N GLU A 60 -11.15 5.60 1.94
CA GLU A 60 -9.69 5.54 1.91
C GLU A 60 -9.19 4.33 1.16
N LEU A 61 -8.08 4.53 0.48
CA LEU A 61 -7.30 3.42 -0.08
C LEU A 61 -6.23 3.06 0.94
N VAL A 62 -6.12 1.79 1.25
CA VAL A 62 -5.11 1.28 2.18
C VAL A 62 -4.13 0.43 1.42
N VAL A 63 -2.84 0.74 1.56
CA VAL A 63 -1.76 -0.01 0.95
C VAL A 63 -0.84 -0.44 2.07
N ALA A 64 -0.58 -1.73 2.18
CA ALA A 64 0.21 -2.24 3.30
C ALA A 64 1.07 -3.42 2.87
N GLY A 65 2.16 -3.64 3.59
CA GLY A 65 3.02 -4.76 3.33
C GLY A 65 4.29 -4.69 4.17
N ILE A 66 5.27 -5.47 3.77
CA ILE A 66 6.55 -5.53 4.46
C ILE A 66 7.65 -5.54 3.41
N ARG A 67 8.67 -4.71 3.65
CA ARG A 67 9.89 -4.76 2.86
C ARG A 67 10.94 -5.49 3.67
N VAL A 68 11.50 -6.55 3.10
CA VAL A 68 12.51 -7.35 3.79
C VAL A 68 13.78 -7.40 2.95
N LEU A 69 14.90 -7.55 3.63
CA LEU A 69 16.16 -7.77 2.94
C LEU A 69 16.15 -9.15 2.27
N PRO A 70 16.67 -9.26 1.06
CA PRO A 70 16.85 -10.57 0.46
C PRO A 70 17.68 -11.48 1.37
N ALA A 71 17.39 -12.77 1.34
CA ALA A 71 18.04 -13.72 2.24
C ALA A 71 19.56 -13.68 2.10
N GLU A 72 20.05 -13.53 0.89
CA GLU A 72 21.49 -13.53 0.64
C GLU A 72 22.20 -12.31 1.18
N LEU A 73 21.46 -11.26 1.54
CA LEU A 73 22.06 -10.06 2.11
C LEU A 73 21.99 -10.01 3.63
N ARG A 74 21.32 -10.97 4.25
CA ARG A 74 21.07 -10.90 5.70
C ARG A 74 22.33 -11.16 6.53
N THR A 75 23.32 -11.81 5.95
CA THR A 75 24.57 -12.07 6.63
C THR A 75 25.65 -11.08 6.24
N ALA A 76 25.33 -10.12 5.41
CA ALA A 76 26.33 -9.15 4.96
C ALA A 76 26.61 -8.13 6.04
N VAL A 77 27.80 -7.54 5.99
CA VAL A 77 28.12 -6.40 6.85
C VAL A 77 27.42 -5.18 6.29
N ILE A 78 26.62 -4.53 7.11
CA ILE A 78 25.84 -3.39 6.66
C ILE A 78 26.64 -2.12 6.91
N HIS A 79 26.98 -1.41 5.84
CA HIS A 79 27.65 -0.14 5.95
C HIS A 79 26.67 1.03 5.98
N ARG A 80 25.53 0.88 5.32
CA ARG A 80 24.52 1.91 5.25
C ARG A 80 23.18 1.27 4.91
N LEU A 81 22.15 1.66 5.62
CA LEU A 81 20.82 1.11 5.40
C LEU A 81 19.83 2.27 5.48
N GLU A 82 19.65 2.97 4.37
CA GLU A 82 18.80 4.15 4.33
C GLU A 82 17.43 3.89 3.72
N LEU A 83 17.31 2.84 2.88
CA LEU A 83 16.02 2.50 2.34
C LEU A 83 15.13 1.97 3.46
N PRO A 84 13.86 2.37 3.48
CA PRO A 84 12.99 1.95 4.56
C PRO A 84 12.85 0.44 4.63
N GLN A 85 12.80 -0.08 5.84
CA GLN A 85 12.72 -1.50 6.11
C GLN A 85 11.47 -1.82 6.90
N GLY A 86 11.01 -3.06 6.78
CA GLY A 86 9.97 -3.58 7.63
C GLY A 86 8.59 -3.19 7.12
N ARG A 87 7.68 -3.16 8.03
CA ARG A 87 6.27 -2.94 7.74
C ARG A 87 6.03 -1.54 7.20
N PHE A 88 5.16 -1.46 6.20
CA PHE A 88 4.68 -0.17 5.73
C PHE A 88 3.15 -0.19 5.67
N GLU A 89 2.59 1.00 5.78
CA GLU A 89 1.15 1.18 5.61
C GLU A 89 0.91 2.62 5.20
N ARG A 90 0.10 2.79 4.19
CA ARG A 90 -0.31 4.13 3.77
C ARG A 90 -1.81 4.13 3.56
N ARG A 91 -2.46 5.13 4.17
CA ARG A 91 -3.89 5.35 3.96
C ARG A 91 -4.05 6.70 3.30
N VAL A 92 -4.79 6.76 2.20
CA VAL A 92 -5.02 8.02 1.52
C VAL A 92 -6.49 8.12 1.19
N ARG A 93 -7.03 9.32 1.39
CA ARG A 93 -8.42 9.58 1.05
C ARG A 93 -8.55 9.67 -0.46
N LEU A 94 -9.54 8.99 -1.00
CA LEU A 94 -9.80 9.00 -2.43
C LEU A 94 -10.77 10.14 -2.76
N PRO A 95 -10.72 10.63 -4.01
CA PRO A 95 -11.77 11.56 -4.46
C PRO A 95 -13.14 10.95 -4.24
N ALA A 96 -14.12 11.79 -3.96
CA ALA A 96 -15.47 11.35 -3.66
C ALA A 96 -16.05 10.56 -4.82
N GLY A 97 -16.82 9.53 -4.50
CA GLY A 97 -17.47 8.71 -5.49
C GLY A 97 -17.31 7.24 -5.15
N ALA A 98 -17.85 6.39 -6.00
CA ALA A 98 -17.74 4.95 -5.85
C ALA A 98 -16.83 4.41 -6.94
N TYR A 99 -16.19 3.29 -6.64
CA TYR A 99 -15.28 2.63 -7.57
C TYR A 99 -15.72 1.18 -7.72
N ASN A 100 -15.69 0.65 -8.94
CA ASN A 100 -16.19 -0.70 -9.19
C ASN A 100 -15.10 -1.66 -9.63
N ASP A 101 -13.86 -1.22 -9.70
CA ASP A 101 -12.78 -2.11 -10.11
C ASP A 101 -11.45 -1.55 -9.63
N ILE A 102 -10.58 -2.43 -9.18
CA ILE A 102 -9.22 -2.09 -8.76
C ILE A 102 -8.26 -2.97 -9.53
N ARG A 103 -7.29 -2.35 -10.18
CA ARG A 103 -6.22 -3.07 -10.86
C ARG A 103 -4.89 -2.54 -10.38
N ARG A 104 -3.88 -3.36 -10.45
CA ARG A 104 -2.55 -2.92 -10.03
C ARG A 104 -1.47 -3.51 -10.93
N SER A 105 -0.40 -2.76 -11.06
CA SER A 105 0.76 -3.20 -11.82
C SER A 105 2.00 -2.54 -11.24
N ALA A 106 3.14 -3.18 -11.45
CA ALA A 106 4.41 -2.63 -11.01
C ALA A 106 5.05 -1.87 -12.17
N SER A 107 5.67 -0.74 -11.86
CA SER A 107 6.32 0.08 -12.88
C SER A 107 7.38 0.94 -12.22
N ASP A 108 8.62 0.77 -12.62
CA ASP A 108 9.73 1.66 -12.24
C ASP A 108 9.84 1.89 -10.74
N GLY A 109 9.76 0.80 -9.97
CA GLY A 109 9.88 0.90 -8.52
C GLY A 109 8.65 1.40 -7.82
N CYS A 110 7.54 1.55 -8.53
CA CYS A 110 6.27 1.98 -7.98
C CYS A 110 5.21 0.92 -8.20
N LEU A 111 4.20 0.95 -7.35
CA LEU A 111 2.98 0.21 -7.59
C LEU A 111 1.96 1.18 -8.12
N LEU A 112 1.42 0.90 -9.31
CA LEU A 112 0.36 1.69 -9.90
C LEU A 112 -0.96 1.02 -9.60
N ILE A 113 -1.85 1.72 -8.93
CA ILE A 113 -3.19 1.24 -8.61
C ILE A 113 -4.17 2.05 -9.43
N THR A 114 -4.98 1.37 -10.23
CA THR A 114 -5.97 2.01 -11.07
C THR A 114 -7.35 1.69 -10.54
N LEU A 115 -8.10 2.73 -10.20
CA LEU A 115 -9.45 2.59 -9.66
C LEU A 115 -10.43 3.09 -10.70
N GLN A 116 -11.32 2.21 -11.15
CA GLN A 116 -12.32 2.56 -12.15
C GLN A 116 -13.51 3.21 -11.44
N LYS A 117 -13.89 4.39 -11.88
CA LYS A 117 -15.06 5.06 -11.32
C LYS A 117 -16.33 4.31 -11.71
N ALA A 118 -17.21 4.10 -10.73
CA ALA A 118 -18.49 3.47 -10.98
C ALA A 118 -19.39 4.44 -11.72
N GLY A 119 -20.24 3.89 -12.61
CA GLY A 119 -21.19 4.72 -13.35
C GLY A 119 -20.61 5.41 -14.56
N VAL A 120 -19.34 5.20 -14.86
CA VAL A 120 -18.70 5.75 -16.05
C VAL A 120 -18.63 4.65 -17.10
N TYR A 121 -19.13 4.94 -18.27
CA TYR A 121 -19.10 3.97 -19.35
C TYR A 121 -17.87 4.15 -20.18
N SER A 122 -17.25 3.05 -20.52
CA SER A 122 -16.05 3.11 -21.31
C SER A 122 -16.32 3.03 -22.80
N GLY A 123 -17.52 2.74 -23.15
CA GLY A 123 -17.89 2.60 -24.57
C GLY A 123 -18.51 3.82 -25.12
#